data_2b8dac600e892baea1200556719bec21
#
_entry.id   2b8dac600e892baea1200556719bec21
#
_cell.length_a   1.000
_cell.length_b   1.000
_cell.length_c   1.000
_cell.angle_alpha   90.00
_cell.angle_beta   90.00
_cell.angle_gamma   90.00
#
_symmetry.space_group_name_H-M   'P 1'
#
loop_
_entity.id
_entity.type
_entity.pdbx_description
1 polymer ?
#
loop_
_entity_poly.entity_id
_entity_poly.type
_entity_poly.pdbx_seq_one_letter_code
_entity_poly.pdbx_strand_id
1 'polypeptide(L)'
;MTNPNGRFGIHGGQYIPETLMNAVIELEEAYNHYKNDAEFNRELAKLFNEYAGRPSRLYYAEKMTENLGGAKIYLKREDLNHTGAHKINNVLGQALLAKKMGKTRLIAETGAGQHGVATATAAALMGM
;
A
#
# COMPACT_ATOMS: atom_id res chain seq x y z
N MET A 1 19.31 3.96 10.39
CA MET A 1 19.78 2.64 10.88
C MET A 1 19.19 1.58 9.98
N THR A 2 20.02 0.89 9.22
CA THR A 2 19.59 -0.27 8.44
C THR A 2 19.21 -1.36 9.44
N ASN A 3 17.99 -1.84 9.34
CA ASN A 3 17.48 -2.88 10.22
C ASN A 3 17.86 -4.25 9.62
N PRO A 4 18.92 -4.91 10.10
CA PRO A 4 19.37 -6.12 9.47
C PRO A 4 18.32 -7.23 9.68
N ASN A 5 17.91 -7.86 8.58
CA ASN A 5 17.05 -9.04 8.59
C ASN A 5 15.64 -8.83 9.19
N GLY A 6 14.98 -7.70 8.89
CA GLY A 6 13.61 -7.44 9.31
C GLY A 6 13.42 -7.27 10.81
N ARG A 7 14.47 -6.86 11.55
CA ARG A 7 14.39 -6.66 12.99
C ARG A 7 14.21 -5.21 13.39
N PHE A 8 13.44 -4.99 14.46
CA PHE A 8 13.20 -3.70 15.11
C PHE A 8 13.64 -3.82 16.57
N GLY A 9 14.93 -3.68 16.83
CA GLY A 9 15.52 -3.99 18.12
C GLY A 9 15.45 -5.50 18.43
N ILE A 10 14.80 -5.87 19.55
CA ILE A 10 14.58 -7.27 19.92
C ILE A 10 13.38 -7.90 19.20
N HIS A 11 12.56 -7.12 18.50
CA HIS A 11 11.34 -7.56 17.82
C HIS A 11 11.57 -7.81 16.33
N GLY A 12 10.72 -8.62 15.73
CA GLY A 12 10.76 -8.92 14.30
C GLY A 12 11.73 -10.05 13.95
N GLY A 13 12.07 -10.13 12.69
CA GLY A 13 12.89 -11.19 12.09
C GLY A 13 12.21 -11.75 10.83
N GLN A 14 12.84 -12.73 10.21
CA GLN A 14 12.32 -13.39 8.99
C GLN A 14 11.96 -14.84 9.32
N TYR A 15 10.72 -15.08 9.69
CA TYR A 15 10.20 -16.39 10.09
C TYR A 15 9.20 -16.91 9.05
N ILE A 16 9.71 -17.33 7.90
CA ILE A 16 8.94 -17.88 6.78
C ILE A 16 9.51 -19.23 6.35
N PRO A 17 8.77 -20.05 5.59
CA PRO A 17 9.31 -21.26 4.99
C PRO A 17 10.58 -20.97 4.18
N GLU A 18 11.59 -21.81 4.33
CA GLU A 18 12.89 -21.65 3.65
C GLU A 18 12.75 -21.51 2.13
N THR A 19 11.77 -22.18 1.55
CA THR A 19 11.46 -22.12 0.11
C THR A 19 11.08 -20.71 -0.38
N LEU A 20 10.64 -19.82 0.52
CA LEU A 20 10.27 -18.44 0.21
C LEU A 20 11.37 -17.44 0.59
N MET A 21 12.42 -17.86 1.26
CA MET A 21 13.43 -16.95 1.80
C MET A 21 14.14 -16.14 0.69
N ASN A 22 14.48 -16.77 -0.43
CA ASN A 22 15.11 -16.08 -1.55
C ASN A 22 14.23 -14.96 -2.11
N ALA A 23 12.91 -15.19 -2.20
CA ALA A 23 11.98 -14.15 -2.67
C ALA A 23 11.88 -12.97 -1.69
N VAL A 24 11.96 -13.24 -0.39
CA VAL A 24 11.96 -12.18 0.64
C VAL A 24 13.26 -11.39 0.63
N ILE A 25 14.41 -12.05 0.44
CA ILE A 25 15.71 -11.37 0.31
C ILE A 25 15.71 -10.46 -0.93
N GLU A 26 15.27 -10.97 -2.08
CA GLU A 26 15.13 -10.18 -3.31
C GLU A 26 14.23 -8.94 -3.10
N LEU A 27 13.12 -9.12 -2.41
CA LEU A 27 12.20 -8.03 -2.08
C LEU A 27 12.86 -6.99 -1.15
N GLU A 28 13.59 -7.43 -0.13
CA GLU A 28 14.28 -6.53 0.83
C GLU A 28 15.35 -5.71 0.11
N GLU A 29 16.13 -6.32 -0.76
CA GLU A 29 17.13 -5.63 -1.58
C GLU A 29 16.49 -4.59 -2.51
N ALA A 30 15.44 -4.96 -3.23
CA ALA A 30 14.69 -4.06 -4.09
C ALA A 30 14.07 -2.91 -3.30
N TYR A 31 13.43 -3.18 -2.17
CA TYR A 31 12.86 -2.14 -1.31
C TYR A 31 13.94 -1.17 -0.81
N ASN A 32 15.09 -1.68 -0.36
CA ASN A 32 16.19 -0.85 0.11
C ASN A 32 16.78 0.04 -0.99
N HIS A 33 16.77 -0.44 -2.24
CA HIS A 33 17.18 0.33 -3.40
C HIS A 33 16.16 1.44 -3.74
N TYR A 34 14.88 1.07 -3.88
CA TYR A 34 13.84 1.97 -4.41
C TYR A 34 13.24 2.93 -3.39
N LYS A 35 13.24 2.63 -2.08
CA LYS A 35 12.62 3.48 -1.05
C LYS A 35 13.10 4.94 -1.05
N ASN A 36 14.35 5.18 -1.47
CA ASN A 36 14.95 6.50 -1.56
C ASN A 36 15.20 6.96 -3.01
N ASP A 37 14.80 6.16 -4.01
CA ASP A 37 14.95 6.51 -5.41
C ASP A 37 13.96 7.62 -5.80
N ALA A 38 14.50 8.70 -6.37
CA ALA A 38 13.70 9.88 -6.67
C ALA A 38 12.70 9.66 -7.81
N GLU A 39 13.02 8.81 -8.78
CA GLU A 39 12.13 8.48 -9.90
C GLU A 39 10.98 7.61 -9.42
N PHE A 40 11.28 6.56 -8.67
CA PHE A 40 10.28 5.70 -8.04
C PHE A 40 9.28 6.50 -7.20
N ASN A 41 9.80 7.39 -6.35
CA ASN A 41 8.94 8.21 -5.48
C ASN A 41 8.08 9.20 -6.27
N ARG A 42 8.59 9.78 -7.37
CA ARG A 42 7.78 10.63 -8.26
C ARG A 42 6.67 9.84 -8.95
N GLU A 43 6.98 8.65 -9.46
CA GLU A 43 6.00 7.77 -10.11
C GLU A 43 4.91 7.34 -9.13
N LEU A 44 5.30 6.95 -7.91
CA LEU A 44 4.37 6.58 -6.85
C LEU A 44 3.49 7.78 -6.43
N ALA A 45 4.07 8.96 -6.25
CA ALA A 45 3.33 10.17 -5.94
C ALA A 45 2.32 10.53 -7.04
N LYS A 46 2.70 10.39 -8.31
CA LYS A 46 1.79 10.57 -9.44
C LYS A 46 0.62 9.60 -9.39
N LEU A 47 0.89 8.31 -9.16
CA LEU A 47 -0.16 7.30 -9.00
C LEU A 47 -1.12 7.62 -7.85
N PHE A 48 -0.59 8.08 -6.72
CA PHE A 48 -1.43 8.49 -5.59
C PHE A 48 -2.32 9.69 -5.92
N ASN A 49 -1.78 10.71 -6.54
CA ASN A 49 -2.51 11.95 -6.84
C ASN A 49 -3.51 11.78 -7.98
N GLU A 50 -3.08 11.16 -9.08
CA GLU A 50 -3.86 11.15 -10.32
C GLU A 50 -4.77 9.91 -10.44
N TYR A 51 -4.39 8.79 -9.84
CA TYR A 51 -5.12 7.53 -9.97
C TYR A 51 -5.87 7.12 -8.71
N ALA A 52 -5.20 7.14 -7.54
CA ALA A 52 -5.83 6.73 -6.29
C ALA A 52 -6.78 7.78 -5.71
N GLY A 53 -6.60 9.06 -6.03
CA GLY A 53 -7.38 10.17 -5.48
C GLY A 53 -6.90 10.66 -4.13
N ARG A 54 -5.60 10.54 -3.87
CA ARG A 54 -4.97 11.04 -2.63
C ARG A 54 -4.41 12.45 -2.79
N PRO A 55 -4.29 13.22 -1.68
CA PRO A 55 -4.73 12.88 -0.32
C PRO A 55 -6.26 12.80 -0.20
N SER A 56 -6.76 11.78 0.51
CA SER A 56 -8.18 11.66 0.79
C SER A 56 -8.66 12.79 1.70
N ARG A 57 -9.91 13.20 1.51
CA ARG A 57 -10.49 14.35 2.21
C ARG A 57 -10.85 14.01 3.65
N LEU A 58 -10.85 15.04 4.49
CA LEU A 58 -11.40 15.02 5.83
C LEU A 58 -12.77 15.69 5.80
N TYR A 59 -13.80 14.97 6.27
CA TYR A 59 -15.19 15.44 6.30
C TYR A 59 -15.65 15.59 7.74
N TYR A 60 -16.16 16.78 8.12
CA TYR A 60 -16.79 17.00 9.41
C TYR A 60 -18.22 16.43 9.41
N ALA A 61 -18.45 15.41 10.25
CA ALA A 61 -19.74 14.78 10.40
C ALA A 61 -20.60 15.53 11.44
N GLU A 62 -21.12 16.69 11.04
CA GLU A 62 -21.82 17.64 11.90
C GLU A 62 -22.97 17.00 12.67
N LYS A 63 -23.93 16.40 11.96
CA LYS A 63 -25.10 15.76 12.57
C LYS A 63 -24.75 14.61 13.51
N MET A 64 -23.71 13.83 13.17
CA MET A 64 -23.23 12.76 14.04
C MET A 64 -22.60 13.33 15.31
N THR A 65 -21.84 14.40 15.17
CA THR A 65 -21.25 15.14 16.31
C THR A 65 -22.33 15.68 17.24
N GLU A 66 -23.36 16.32 16.70
CA GLU A 66 -24.48 16.87 17.46
C GLU A 66 -25.29 15.78 18.17
N ASN A 67 -25.65 14.73 17.46
CA ASN A 67 -26.46 13.62 18.00
C ASN A 67 -25.77 12.84 19.13
N LEU A 68 -24.44 12.73 19.07
CA LEU A 68 -23.66 12.02 20.09
C LEU A 68 -23.25 12.91 21.26
N GLY A 69 -23.32 14.24 21.12
CA GLY A 69 -23.10 15.21 22.21
C GLY A 69 -21.71 15.17 22.84
N GLY A 70 -20.70 14.68 22.13
CA GLY A 70 -19.34 14.52 22.63
C GLY A 70 -18.28 15.26 21.80
N ALA A 71 -17.20 14.56 21.47
CA ALA A 71 -16.11 15.10 20.66
C ALA A 71 -16.57 15.38 19.21
N LYS A 72 -15.92 16.34 18.56
CA LYS A 72 -16.12 16.59 17.12
C LYS A 72 -15.65 15.39 16.31
N ILE A 73 -16.52 14.87 15.44
CA ILE A 73 -16.27 13.68 14.63
C ILE A 73 -15.89 14.08 13.22
N TYR A 74 -14.73 13.63 12.78
CA TYR A 74 -14.25 13.80 11.42
C TYR A 74 -14.02 12.44 10.76
N LEU A 75 -14.47 12.31 9.51
CA LEU A 75 -14.28 11.10 8.71
C LEU A 75 -13.13 11.31 7.73
N LYS A 76 -12.08 10.50 7.84
CA LYS A 76 -11.04 10.40 6.83
C LYS A 76 -11.57 9.53 5.68
N ARG A 77 -11.92 10.16 4.57
CA ARG A 77 -12.73 9.59 3.50
C ARG A 77 -11.92 8.68 2.55
N GLU A 78 -11.36 7.58 3.09
CA GLU A 78 -10.66 6.58 2.27
C GLU A 78 -11.60 5.75 1.37
N ASP A 79 -12.90 5.81 1.62
CA ASP A 79 -13.96 5.28 0.78
C ASP A 79 -14.08 6.00 -0.58
N LEU A 80 -13.55 7.22 -0.70
CA LEU A 80 -13.53 7.99 -1.94
C LEU A 80 -12.28 7.72 -2.80
N ASN A 81 -11.35 6.91 -2.31
CA ASN A 81 -10.24 6.47 -3.13
C ASN A 81 -10.71 5.56 -4.26
N HIS A 82 -9.94 5.48 -5.34
CA HIS A 82 -10.20 4.53 -6.41
C HIS A 82 -10.33 3.10 -5.86
N THR A 83 -11.25 2.31 -6.37
CA THR A 83 -11.73 1.02 -5.86
C THR A 83 -12.58 1.08 -4.57
N GLY A 84 -12.88 2.28 -4.06
CA GLY A 84 -13.83 2.48 -2.94
C GLY A 84 -13.29 2.14 -1.56
N ALA A 85 -11.97 1.96 -1.39
CA ALA A 85 -11.35 1.62 -0.11
C ALA A 85 -9.87 2.01 -0.01
N HIS A 86 -9.31 1.87 1.20
CA HIS A 86 -7.92 2.20 1.48
C HIS A 86 -6.89 1.24 0.87
N LYS A 87 -7.29 0.05 0.41
CA LYS A 87 -6.37 -0.99 -0.09
C LYS A 87 -5.56 -0.56 -1.31
N ILE A 88 -6.10 0.30 -2.17
CA ILE A 88 -5.38 0.82 -3.32
C ILE A 88 -4.06 1.52 -2.93
N ASN A 89 -3.98 2.09 -1.74
CA ASN A 89 -2.81 2.81 -1.25
C ASN A 89 -1.57 1.90 -1.17
N ASN A 90 -1.68 0.77 -0.47
CA ASN A 90 -0.54 -0.13 -0.34
C ASN A 90 -0.29 -0.92 -1.63
N VAL A 91 -1.36 -1.26 -2.36
CA VAL A 91 -1.25 -2.07 -3.58
C VAL A 91 -0.50 -1.32 -4.69
N LEU A 92 -0.75 -0.03 -4.88
CA LEU A 92 0.00 0.74 -5.88
C LEU A 92 1.50 0.75 -5.60
N GLY A 93 1.92 0.92 -4.35
CA GLY A 93 3.33 0.86 -3.98
C GLY A 93 3.94 -0.51 -4.19
N GLN A 94 3.24 -1.57 -3.77
CA GLN A 94 3.71 -2.96 -3.93
C GLN A 94 3.77 -3.37 -5.41
N ALA A 95 2.76 -3.03 -6.20
CA ALA A 95 2.71 -3.34 -7.62
C ALA A 95 3.80 -2.59 -8.41
N LEU A 96 4.03 -1.31 -8.09
CA LEU A 96 5.11 -0.54 -8.70
C LEU A 96 6.47 -1.14 -8.38
N LEU A 97 6.70 -1.52 -7.11
CA LEU A 97 7.94 -2.19 -6.71
C LEU A 97 8.11 -3.52 -7.43
N ALA A 98 7.08 -4.35 -7.49
CA ALA A 98 7.10 -5.62 -8.21
C ALA A 98 7.43 -5.44 -9.69
N LYS A 99 6.85 -4.42 -10.33
CA LYS A 99 7.16 -4.05 -11.72
C LYS A 99 8.63 -3.66 -11.91
N LYS A 100 9.17 -2.83 -11.02
CA LYS A 100 10.60 -2.46 -11.05
C LYS A 100 11.53 -3.64 -10.80
N MET A 101 11.07 -4.68 -10.08
CA MET A 101 11.75 -5.96 -9.92
C MET A 101 11.62 -6.89 -11.14
N GLY A 102 10.96 -6.47 -12.21
CA GLY A 102 10.74 -7.29 -13.42
C GLY A 102 9.68 -8.37 -13.27
N LYS A 103 8.84 -8.31 -12.22
CA LYS A 103 7.74 -9.26 -12.06
C LYS A 103 6.63 -8.95 -13.07
N THR A 104 6.03 -10.00 -13.61
CA THR A 104 4.99 -9.92 -14.65
C THR A 104 3.61 -10.34 -14.16
N ARG A 105 3.53 -10.87 -12.94
CA ARG A 105 2.29 -11.36 -12.35
C ARG A 105 2.22 -10.98 -10.88
N LEU A 106 1.03 -10.49 -10.46
CA LEU A 106 0.69 -10.27 -9.06
C LEU A 106 -0.29 -11.35 -8.59
N ILE A 107 -0.12 -11.76 -7.36
CA ILE A 107 -1.08 -12.61 -6.65
C ILE A 107 -1.48 -11.91 -5.36
N ALA A 108 -2.72 -12.10 -4.93
CA ALA A 108 -3.22 -11.54 -3.67
C ALA A 108 -4.01 -12.58 -2.90
N GLU A 109 -3.77 -12.67 -1.62
CA GLU A 109 -4.72 -13.24 -0.68
C GLU A 109 -5.73 -12.15 -0.31
N THR A 110 -7.02 -12.50 -0.26
CA THR A 110 -8.08 -11.53 0.00
C THR A 110 -9.24 -12.18 0.75
N GLY A 111 -9.62 -11.61 1.89
CA GLY A 111 -10.78 -12.05 2.66
C GLY A 111 -12.08 -11.46 2.09
N ALA A 112 -12.41 -10.22 2.46
CA ALA A 112 -13.64 -9.54 2.02
C ALA A 112 -13.63 -9.07 0.55
N GLY A 113 -12.52 -9.24 -0.18
CA GLY A 113 -12.42 -8.92 -1.61
C GLY A 113 -11.72 -7.60 -1.94
N GLN A 114 -11.64 -6.65 -1.04
CA GLN A 114 -11.10 -5.31 -1.31
C GLN A 114 -9.63 -5.33 -1.76
N HIS A 115 -8.81 -6.17 -1.15
CA HIS A 115 -7.41 -6.29 -1.54
C HIS A 115 -7.27 -6.94 -2.92
N GLY A 116 -8.06 -7.96 -3.22
CA GLY A 116 -8.10 -8.61 -4.53
C GLY A 116 -8.51 -7.64 -5.64
N VAL A 117 -9.57 -6.84 -5.42
CA VAL A 117 -10.02 -5.81 -6.36
C VAL A 117 -8.93 -4.78 -6.62
N ALA A 118 -8.29 -4.25 -5.57
CA ALA A 118 -7.22 -3.28 -5.71
C ALA A 118 -6.01 -3.87 -6.46
N THR A 119 -5.64 -5.14 -6.16
CA THR A 119 -4.53 -5.82 -6.82
C THR A 119 -4.80 -6.04 -8.30
N ALA A 120 -6.00 -6.52 -8.66
CA ALA A 120 -6.39 -6.70 -10.07
C ALA A 120 -6.39 -5.36 -10.83
N THR A 121 -6.87 -4.29 -10.19
CA THR A 121 -6.89 -2.94 -10.75
C THR A 121 -5.47 -2.41 -11.00
N ALA A 122 -4.58 -2.52 -10.03
CA ALA A 122 -3.19 -2.09 -10.18
C ALA A 122 -2.42 -2.95 -11.19
N ALA A 123 -2.67 -4.27 -11.22
CA ALA A 123 -2.09 -5.16 -12.21
C ALA A 123 -2.49 -4.75 -13.64
N ALA A 124 -3.78 -4.52 -13.89
CA ALA A 124 -4.28 -4.06 -15.19
C ALA A 124 -3.66 -2.71 -15.59
N LEU A 125 -3.58 -1.75 -14.65
CA LEU A 125 -2.94 -0.45 -14.90
C LEU A 125 -1.49 -0.58 -15.35
N MET A 126 -0.76 -1.54 -14.79
CA MET A 126 0.68 -1.72 -15.01
C MET A 126 1.04 -2.75 -16.09
N GLY A 127 0.03 -3.37 -16.72
CA GLY A 127 0.21 -4.39 -17.76
C GLY A 127 0.73 -5.73 -17.22
N MET A 128 0.32 -6.10 -16.02
CA MET A 128 0.71 -7.33 -15.32
C MET A 128 -0.44 -8.34 -15.28
#